data_fbcde25e4822b4507fdb42ab149799fa
#
_entry.id   fbcde25e4822b4507fdb42ab149799fa
#
_cell.length_a   1.000
_cell.length_b   1.000
_cell.length_c   1.000
_cell.angle_alpha   90.00
_cell.angle_beta   90.00
_cell.angle_gamma   90.00
#
_symmetry.space_group_name_H-M   'P 1'
#
loop_
_entity.id
_entity.type
_entity.pdbx_description
1 polymer ?
#
loop_
_entity_poly.entity_id
_entity_poly.type
_entity_poly.pdbx_seq_one_letter_code
_entity_poly.pdbx_strand_id
1 'polypeptide(L)'
;MMNLNKYKLADIAKIEISGVDKKTIEGEIPVRLCNFVDVYYNWAITKEKAKSFMVASAKQTEIDKCSIGKGMVAITKDSETRDDIGVATYIADDFENVVLGYHCALITPNPAIVDGKYLNAFMHTRYIQK
;
A
#
# COMPACT_ATOMS: atom_id res chain seq x y z
N MET A 1 23.00 11.41 -1.31
CA MET A 1 21.81 10.67 -1.78
C MET A 1 21.99 9.18 -1.53
N MET A 2 20.98 8.56 -1.03
CA MET A 2 21.00 7.12 -0.78
C MET A 2 20.98 6.33 -2.08
N ASN A 3 21.79 5.29 -2.15
CA ASN A 3 21.79 4.36 -3.28
C ASN A 3 21.00 3.10 -2.92
N LEU A 4 19.73 3.05 -3.33
CA LEU A 4 18.85 1.92 -3.02
C LEU A 4 19.31 0.61 -3.67
N ASN A 5 20.18 0.64 -4.65
CA ASN A 5 20.72 -0.57 -5.27
C ASN A 5 21.59 -1.40 -4.31
N LYS A 6 22.08 -0.78 -3.24
CA LYS A 6 22.89 -1.47 -2.23
C LYS A 6 22.07 -2.13 -1.14
N TYR A 7 20.75 -1.90 -1.12
CA TYR A 7 19.87 -2.40 -0.07
C TYR A 7 18.80 -3.29 -0.65
N LYS A 8 18.45 -4.33 0.08
CA LYS A 8 17.20 -5.07 -0.18
C LYS A 8 16.05 -4.22 0.35
N LEU A 9 14.89 -4.31 -0.29
CA LEU A 9 13.73 -3.54 0.14
C LEU A 9 13.39 -3.80 1.62
N ALA A 10 13.50 -5.05 2.07
CA ALA A 10 13.24 -5.41 3.46
C ALA A 10 14.20 -4.77 4.47
N ASP A 11 15.38 -4.30 4.01
CA ASP A 11 16.35 -3.64 4.89
C ASP A 11 16.01 -2.17 5.14
N ILE A 12 15.21 -1.57 4.26
CA ILE A 12 14.89 -0.14 4.32
C ILE A 12 13.42 0.13 4.64
N ALA A 13 12.60 -0.91 4.65
CA ALA A 13 11.16 -0.77 4.86
C ALA A 13 10.55 -2.04 5.41
N LYS A 14 9.44 -1.89 6.12
CA LYS A 14 8.62 -3.00 6.55
C LYS A 14 7.59 -3.28 5.46
N ILE A 15 7.39 -4.55 5.12
CA ILE A 15 6.47 -4.97 4.07
C ILE A 15 5.40 -5.87 4.68
N GLU A 16 4.13 -5.49 4.47
CA GLU A 16 2.98 -6.29 4.92
C GLU A 16 2.10 -6.61 3.71
N ILE A 17 1.86 -7.89 3.48
CA ILE A 17 0.96 -8.34 2.41
C ILE A 17 -0.46 -8.34 2.95
N SER A 18 -1.37 -7.68 2.24
CA SER A 18 -2.76 -7.64 2.65
C SER A 18 -3.53 -8.88 2.19
N GLY A 19 -4.33 -9.43 3.12
CA GLY A 19 -5.31 -10.46 2.81
C GLY A 19 -6.75 -9.99 3.04
N VAL A 20 -6.96 -8.67 3.17
CA VAL A 20 -8.29 -8.14 3.45
C VAL A 20 -9.16 -8.23 2.20
N ASP A 21 -10.23 -9.02 2.29
CA ASP A 21 -11.12 -9.31 1.18
C ASP A 21 -12.25 -8.28 1.07
N LYS A 22 -12.86 -8.22 -0.10
CA LYS A 22 -13.97 -7.31 -0.43
C LYS A 22 -15.28 -7.86 0.10
N LYS A 23 -15.43 -7.87 1.42
CA LYS A 23 -16.62 -8.42 2.05
C LYS A 23 -16.92 -7.67 3.35
N THR A 24 -18.17 -7.75 3.77
CA THR A 24 -18.61 -7.26 5.07
C THR A 24 -19.11 -8.43 5.88
N ILE A 25 -18.50 -8.66 7.04
CA ILE A 25 -18.84 -9.74 7.95
C ILE A 25 -19.35 -9.14 9.26
N GLU A 26 -20.48 -9.63 9.73
CA GLU A 26 -21.02 -9.20 11.01
C GLU A 26 -20.04 -9.51 12.15
N GLY A 27 -19.83 -8.55 13.02
CA GLY A 27 -18.88 -8.68 14.12
C GLY A 27 -17.48 -8.18 13.82
N GLU A 28 -17.17 -7.94 12.53
CA GLU A 28 -15.92 -7.29 12.14
C GLU A 28 -16.06 -5.78 12.14
N ILE A 29 -14.92 -5.08 12.09
CA ILE A 29 -14.88 -3.63 12.17
C ILE A 29 -15.10 -3.05 10.76
N PRO A 30 -16.03 -2.09 10.59
CA PRO A 30 -16.21 -1.44 9.29
C PRO A 30 -14.96 -0.66 8.88
N VAL A 31 -14.55 -0.83 7.64
CA VAL A 31 -13.39 -0.14 7.07
C VAL A 31 -13.69 0.25 5.62
N ARG A 32 -12.85 1.14 5.08
CA ARG A 32 -12.80 1.38 3.64
C ARG A 32 -11.57 0.68 3.08
N LEU A 33 -11.69 0.14 1.89
CA LEU A 33 -10.60 -0.58 1.24
C LEU A 33 -9.95 0.26 0.15
N CYS A 34 -8.63 0.38 0.26
CA CYS A 34 -7.79 0.83 -0.85
C CYS A 34 -7.48 -0.43 -1.67
N ASN A 35 -8.20 -0.62 -2.75
CA ASN A 35 -8.13 -1.83 -3.56
C ASN A 35 -7.03 -1.76 -4.63
N PHE A 36 -6.82 -2.88 -5.30
CA PHE A 36 -5.87 -2.97 -6.41
C PHE A 36 -6.03 -1.83 -7.42
N VAL A 37 -7.26 -1.55 -7.85
CA VAL A 37 -7.54 -0.49 -8.84
C VAL A 37 -7.16 0.90 -8.31
N ASP A 38 -7.34 1.13 -7.01
CA ASP A 38 -7.01 2.41 -6.39
C ASP A 38 -5.50 2.63 -6.36
N VAL A 39 -4.74 1.58 -6.13
CA VAL A 39 -3.28 1.62 -6.18
C VAL A 39 -2.79 1.76 -7.61
N TYR A 40 -3.36 0.96 -8.50
CA TYR A 40 -2.91 0.88 -9.89
C TYR A 40 -3.04 2.21 -10.64
N TYR A 41 -4.14 2.92 -10.44
CA TYR A 41 -4.48 4.10 -11.24
C TYR A 41 -4.11 5.44 -10.57
N ASN A 42 -3.46 5.44 -9.42
CA ASN A 42 -3.15 6.68 -8.71
C ASN A 42 -1.66 6.75 -8.36
N TRP A 43 -1.05 7.89 -8.63
CA TRP A 43 0.32 8.16 -8.16
C TRP A 43 0.35 8.32 -6.64
N ALA A 44 -0.70 8.93 -6.08
CA ALA A 44 -0.81 9.17 -4.65
C ALA A 44 -2.26 8.97 -4.19
N ILE A 45 -2.42 8.53 -2.96
CA ILE A 45 -3.72 8.37 -2.32
C ILE A 45 -3.92 9.54 -1.34
N THR A 46 -4.97 10.30 -1.58
CA THR A 46 -5.36 11.45 -0.75
C THR A 46 -6.69 11.19 -0.07
N LYS A 47 -7.02 11.99 0.94
CA LYS A 47 -8.33 11.90 1.60
C LYS A 47 -9.48 12.07 0.61
N GLU A 48 -9.31 12.93 -0.38
CA GLU A 48 -10.32 13.15 -1.40
C GLU A 48 -10.60 11.88 -2.20
N LYS A 49 -9.57 11.17 -2.62
CA LYS A 49 -9.72 9.91 -3.36
C LYS A 49 -10.33 8.82 -2.49
N ALA A 50 -9.99 8.79 -1.21
CA ALA A 50 -10.48 7.78 -0.29
C ALA A 50 -11.98 7.85 -0.03
N LYS A 51 -12.62 8.96 -0.32
CA LYS A 51 -14.08 9.09 -0.16
C LYS A 51 -14.85 8.11 -1.04
N SER A 52 -14.28 7.68 -2.15
CA SER A 52 -14.92 6.74 -3.08
C SER A 52 -14.54 5.29 -2.83
N PHE A 53 -13.70 5.01 -1.85
CA PHE A 53 -13.26 3.64 -1.58
C PHE A 53 -14.42 2.76 -1.10
N MET A 54 -14.34 1.49 -1.49
CA MET A 54 -15.33 0.49 -1.10
C MET A 54 -15.40 0.30 0.41
N VAL A 55 -16.60 0.17 0.93
CA VAL A 55 -16.82 -0.18 2.33
C VAL A 55 -16.76 -1.70 2.48
N ALA A 56 -16.07 -2.15 3.50
CA ALA A 56 -15.94 -3.58 3.83
C ALA A 56 -15.74 -3.72 5.32
N SER A 57 -15.34 -4.89 5.78
CA SER A 57 -15.00 -5.12 7.19
C SER A 57 -13.66 -5.83 7.30
N ALA A 58 -13.02 -5.67 8.45
CA ALA A 58 -11.74 -6.30 8.73
C ALA A 58 -11.62 -6.65 10.21
N LYS A 59 -10.78 -7.63 10.50
CA LYS A 59 -10.42 -7.96 11.88
C LYS A 59 -9.41 -6.95 12.41
N GLN A 60 -9.35 -6.80 13.72
CA GLN A 60 -8.41 -5.86 14.34
C GLN A 60 -6.96 -6.16 13.92
N THR A 61 -6.59 -7.43 13.80
CA THR A 61 -5.24 -7.82 13.37
C THR A 61 -4.92 -7.36 11.96
N GLU A 62 -5.91 -7.40 11.06
CA GLU A 62 -5.77 -6.92 9.69
C GLU A 62 -5.64 -5.40 9.65
N ILE A 63 -6.43 -4.71 10.47
CA ILE A 63 -6.36 -3.25 10.59
C ILE A 63 -4.97 -2.84 11.09
N ASP A 64 -4.46 -3.53 12.11
CA ASP A 64 -3.15 -3.20 12.68
C ASP A 64 -2.01 -3.37 11.67
N LYS A 65 -2.14 -4.33 10.75
CA LYS A 65 -1.09 -4.61 9.75
C LYS A 65 -1.22 -3.78 8.48
N CYS A 66 -2.44 -3.53 8.05
CA CYS A 66 -2.71 -3.05 6.70
C CYS A 66 -3.36 -1.67 6.63
N SER A 67 -3.45 -0.95 7.74
CA SER A 67 -3.95 0.43 7.74
C SER A 67 -2.96 1.34 7.01
N ILE A 68 -3.48 2.12 6.05
CA ILE A 68 -2.64 3.05 5.32
C ILE A 68 -2.48 4.36 6.09
N GLY A 69 -1.33 4.98 5.96
CA GLY A 69 -1.02 6.26 6.61
C GLY A 69 0.03 7.03 5.83
N LYS A 70 0.11 8.31 6.11
CA LYS A 70 1.03 9.22 5.42
C LYS A 70 2.47 8.72 5.47
N GLY A 71 3.13 8.74 4.32
CA GLY A 71 4.51 8.31 4.20
C GLY A 71 4.69 6.87 3.77
N MET A 72 3.64 6.08 3.79
CA MET A 72 3.68 4.69 3.32
C MET A 72 3.57 4.63 1.81
N VAL A 73 3.92 3.48 1.25
CA VAL A 73 3.77 3.17 -0.18
C VAL A 73 2.99 1.88 -0.30
N ALA A 74 1.94 1.89 -1.13
CA ALA A 74 1.20 0.68 -1.46
C ALA A 74 1.61 0.21 -2.84
N ILE A 75 1.78 -1.10 -2.99
CA ILE A 75 2.12 -1.69 -4.29
C ILE A 75 1.11 -2.77 -4.65
N THR A 76 0.87 -2.89 -5.95
CA THR A 76 0.06 -4.00 -6.45
C THR A 76 0.89 -5.28 -6.41
N LYS A 77 0.22 -6.37 -6.07
CA LYS A 77 0.83 -7.69 -6.07
C LYS A 77 -0.14 -8.65 -6.74
N ASP A 78 0.25 -9.17 -7.89
CA ASP A 78 -0.53 -10.20 -8.57
C ASP A 78 0.24 -11.51 -8.46
N SER A 79 -0.43 -12.52 -7.94
CA SER A 79 0.17 -13.84 -7.78
C SER A 79 0.30 -14.62 -9.10
N GLU A 80 -0.40 -14.19 -10.14
CA GLU A 80 -0.44 -14.92 -11.40
C GLU A 80 0.72 -14.61 -12.32
N THR A 81 1.18 -13.35 -12.35
CA THR A 81 2.30 -12.96 -13.19
C THR A 81 3.27 -12.08 -12.42
N ARG A 82 4.55 -12.21 -12.76
CA ARG A 82 5.60 -11.40 -12.12
C ARG A 82 5.60 -9.96 -12.63
N ASP A 83 5.08 -9.75 -13.83
CA ASP A 83 5.15 -8.46 -14.49
C ASP A 83 4.12 -7.47 -13.95
N ASP A 84 3.10 -7.97 -13.27
CA ASP A 84 2.05 -7.12 -12.69
C ASP A 84 2.37 -6.65 -11.27
N ILE A 85 3.54 -7.02 -10.75
CA ILE A 85 3.99 -6.61 -9.43
C ILE A 85 4.69 -5.27 -9.53
N GLY A 86 4.40 -4.38 -8.59
CA GLY A 86 5.22 -3.20 -8.38
C GLY A 86 4.67 -1.90 -8.91
N VAL A 87 3.41 -1.86 -9.32
CA VAL A 87 2.75 -0.57 -9.54
C VAL A 87 2.50 0.04 -8.17
N ALA A 88 3.07 1.20 -7.92
CA ALA A 88 3.11 1.80 -6.59
C ALA A 88 2.32 3.11 -6.52
N THR A 89 1.79 3.39 -5.34
CA THR A 89 1.18 4.68 -5.04
C THR A 89 1.68 5.17 -3.67
N TYR A 90 1.88 6.47 -3.55
CA TYR A 90 2.29 7.10 -2.31
C TYR A 90 1.06 7.45 -1.47
N ILE A 91 1.09 7.14 -0.17
CA ILE A 91 0.02 7.51 0.75
C ILE A 91 0.30 8.92 1.24
N ALA A 92 -0.50 9.87 0.77
CA ALA A 92 -0.24 11.30 0.96
C ALA A 92 -0.85 11.89 2.22
N ASP A 93 -1.82 11.19 2.82
CA ASP A 93 -2.54 11.67 4.01
C ASP A 93 -2.63 10.54 5.05
N ASP A 94 -2.93 10.93 6.29
CA ASP A 94 -3.28 9.98 7.33
C ASP A 94 -4.76 9.64 7.21
N PHE A 95 -5.10 8.40 7.53
CA PHE A 95 -6.45 7.90 7.41
C PHE A 95 -6.89 7.18 8.67
N GLU A 96 -8.20 7.14 8.88
CA GLU A 96 -8.83 6.41 9.96
C GLU A 96 -9.69 5.32 9.34
N ASN A 97 -9.45 4.06 9.76
CA ASN A 97 -10.19 2.90 9.27
C ASN A 97 -10.16 2.72 7.73
N VAL A 98 -9.04 3.03 7.12
CA VAL A 98 -8.79 2.72 5.71
C VAL A 98 -7.65 1.71 5.66
N VAL A 99 -7.91 0.55 5.09
CA VAL A 99 -6.95 -0.54 5.00
C VAL A 99 -6.66 -0.88 3.54
N LEU A 100 -5.49 -1.43 3.31
CA LEU A 100 -5.10 -1.90 1.99
C LEU A 100 -5.84 -3.22 1.69
N GLY A 101 -6.38 -3.34 0.49
CA GLY A 101 -7.13 -4.50 0.09
C GLY A 101 -6.26 -5.64 -0.43
N TYR A 102 -6.90 -6.77 -0.65
CA TYR A 102 -6.34 -7.99 -1.21
C TYR A 102 -5.59 -7.71 -2.53
N HIS A 103 -4.55 -8.48 -2.82
CA HIS A 103 -3.66 -8.33 -3.98
C HIS A 103 -2.73 -7.11 -3.91
N CYS A 104 -2.57 -6.53 -2.74
CA CYS A 104 -1.66 -5.42 -2.54
C CYS A 104 -0.72 -5.69 -1.37
N ALA A 105 0.40 -4.99 -1.34
CA ALA A 105 1.31 -5.00 -0.21
C ALA A 105 1.56 -3.57 0.25
N LEU A 106 1.67 -3.40 1.56
CA LEU A 106 1.92 -2.10 2.18
C LEU A 106 3.37 -2.02 2.60
N ILE A 107 4.05 -0.98 2.16
CA ILE A 107 5.45 -0.72 2.49
C ILE A 107 5.52 0.46 3.43
N THR A 108 6.07 0.25 4.61
CA THR A 108 6.32 1.32 5.58
C THR A 108 7.81 1.60 5.57
N PRO A 109 8.27 2.69 4.91
CA PRO A 109 9.70 2.97 4.83
C PRO A 109 10.26 3.33 6.19
N ASN A 110 11.53 2.98 6.42
CA ASN A 110 12.25 3.48 7.58
C ASN A 110 12.68 4.92 7.26
N PRO A 111 12.09 5.94 7.91
CA PRO A 111 12.36 7.34 7.55
C PRO A 111 13.79 7.78 7.82
N ALA A 112 14.53 7.04 8.64
CA ALA A 112 15.95 7.30 8.86
C ALA A 112 16.81 6.87 7.67
N ILE A 113 16.27 6.04 6.77
CA ILE A 113 16.98 5.50 5.62
C ILE A 113 16.44 6.04 4.30
N VAL A 114 15.10 6.07 4.15
CA VAL A 114 14.45 6.47 2.89
C VAL A 114 13.15 7.20 3.14
N ASP A 115 12.89 8.22 2.33
CA ASP A 115 11.62 8.93 2.29
C ASP A 115 10.61 8.14 1.45
N GLY A 116 9.34 8.09 1.89
CA GLY A 116 8.29 7.37 1.16
C GLY A 116 8.05 7.89 -0.25
N LYS A 117 8.13 9.20 -0.47
CA LYS A 117 7.99 9.78 -1.81
C LYS A 117 9.12 9.34 -2.72
N TYR A 118 10.34 9.32 -2.19
CA TYR A 118 11.50 8.85 -2.95
C TYR A 118 11.36 7.36 -3.28
N LEU A 119 10.92 6.56 -2.31
CA LEU A 119 10.70 5.13 -2.52
C LEU A 119 9.65 4.89 -3.60
N ASN A 120 8.54 5.63 -3.57
CA ASN A 120 7.50 5.52 -4.58
C ASN A 120 8.06 5.85 -5.98
N ALA A 121 8.81 6.94 -6.11
CA ALA A 121 9.44 7.31 -7.37
C ALA A 121 10.43 6.25 -7.84
N PHE A 122 11.22 5.70 -6.93
CA PHE A 122 12.15 4.61 -7.24
C PHE A 122 11.42 3.38 -7.77
N MET A 123 10.32 2.99 -7.13
CA MET A 123 9.51 1.85 -7.56
C MET A 123 8.99 2.06 -8.98
N HIS A 124 8.51 3.28 -9.29
CA HIS A 124 8.00 3.60 -10.62
C HIS A 124 9.09 3.55 -11.71
N THR A 125 10.32 3.92 -11.37
CA THR A 125 11.41 3.90 -12.36
C THR A 125 12.08 2.54 -12.49
N ARG A 126 12.09 1.74 -11.42
CA ARG A 126 12.91 0.53 -11.33
C ARG A 126 12.11 -0.74 -11.57
N TYR A 127 10.86 -0.78 -11.11
CA TYR A 127 10.06 -2.00 -11.12
C TYR A 127 8.91 -1.99 -12.09
N ILE A 128 8.38 -0.83 -12.44
CA ILE A 128 7.18 -0.73 -13.27
C ILE A 128 7.50 -0.69 -14.75
N GLN A 129 8.66 -0.18 -15.12
CA GLN A 129 9.02 0.02 -16.52
C GLN A 129 9.74 -1.17 -17.14
N LYS A 130 9.66 -2.29 -16.53
CA LYS A 130 10.24 -3.49 -17.13
C LYS A 130 9.37 -4.08 -18.20
#